data_89935500231b795eee095643522acaaf
#
_entry.id   89935500231b795eee095643522acaaf
#
_cell.length_a   1.000
_cell.length_b   1.000
_cell.length_c   1.000
_cell.angle_alpha   90.00
_cell.angle_beta   90.00
_cell.angle_gamma   90.00
#
_symmetry.space_group_name_H-M   'P 1'
#
loop_
_entity.id
_entity.type
_entity.pdbx_description
1 polymer ?
#
loop_
_entity_poly.entity_id
_entity_poly.type
_entity_poly.pdbx_seq_one_letter_code
_entity_poly.pdbx_strand_id
1 'polypeptide(L)'
;MRYIRYILLLAAVFFLAPLAVLPRRAAGADEPAAPTPAATAQPAAAAPYRAVWVSYLEWQQVDFSTQAAFAADVEAMLDDIAGLGATVVLAQVRPFGDALYPSAYFPFSHICTGTQGQDPGFDPLAVMIAAAHARGLQLEAWINPYRLQAGQVPALCAESPARLHPEWVRYTDSGAVLDPSSAAVRQYIADGVEELCRSYPLDGIHFDDYFY
;
A
#
# COMPACT_ATOMS: atom_id res chain seq x y z
N MET A 1 -16.08 19.49 34.41
CA MET A 1 -15.80 18.74 35.65
C MET A 1 -16.58 17.44 35.63
N ARG A 2 -15.95 16.32 35.48
CA ARG A 2 -16.10 15.03 36.14
C ARG A 2 -15.47 13.93 35.31
N TYR A 3 -14.27 13.56 35.70
CA TYR A 3 -13.56 12.39 35.17
C TYR A 3 -14.16 11.12 35.78
N ILE A 4 -14.53 10.14 34.95
CA ILE A 4 -14.87 8.79 35.40
C ILE A 4 -13.68 7.91 35.08
N ARG A 5 -12.98 7.45 36.12
CA ARG A 5 -11.92 6.45 36.08
C ARG A 5 -12.59 5.07 35.99
N TYR A 6 -12.25 4.29 34.97
CA TYR A 6 -12.56 2.86 34.97
C TYR A 6 -11.33 2.09 35.45
N ILE A 7 -11.52 1.42 36.60
CA ILE A 7 -10.56 0.47 37.20
C ILE A 7 -10.84 -0.89 36.54
N LEU A 8 -9.84 -1.43 35.84
CA LEU A 8 -9.86 -2.82 35.34
C LEU A 8 -9.42 -3.74 36.47
N LEU A 9 -10.34 -4.57 36.96
CA LEU A 9 -10.09 -5.69 37.88
C LEU A 9 -9.63 -6.89 37.07
N LEU A 10 -8.35 -7.25 37.20
CA LEU A 10 -7.80 -8.52 36.73
C LEU A 10 -8.14 -9.63 37.74
N ALA A 11 -9.04 -10.54 37.36
CA ALA A 11 -9.28 -11.75 38.10
C ALA A 11 -8.29 -12.85 37.64
N ALA A 12 -7.33 -13.19 38.49
CA ALA A 12 -6.47 -14.34 38.29
C ALA A 12 -7.21 -15.61 38.74
N VAL A 13 -7.47 -16.51 37.80
CA VAL A 13 -8.02 -17.83 38.06
C VAL A 13 -6.87 -18.81 38.25
N PHE A 14 -6.62 -19.26 39.49
CA PHE A 14 -5.69 -20.35 39.78
C PHE A 14 -6.40 -21.69 39.55
N PHE A 15 -5.92 -22.47 38.55
CA PHE A 15 -6.26 -23.87 38.41
C PHE A 15 -5.32 -24.73 39.26
N LEU A 16 -5.81 -25.31 40.32
CA LEU A 16 -5.15 -26.37 41.05
C LEU A 16 -5.36 -27.72 40.32
N ALA A 17 -4.30 -28.24 39.71
CA ALA A 17 -4.30 -29.59 39.15
C ALA A 17 -4.07 -30.62 40.25
N PRO A 18 -4.79 -31.75 40.29
CA PRO A 18 -4.55 -32.81 41.28
C PRO A 18 -3.27 -33.58 40.96
N LEU A 19 -2.48 -33.81 41.99
CA LEU A 19 -1.26 -34.62 41.98
C LEU A 19 -1.63 -36.10 41.81
N ALA A 20 -1.45 -36.65 40.59
CA ALA A 20 -1.60 -38.07 40.32
C ALA A 20 -0.31 -38.79 40.73
N VAL A 21 -0.42 -39.69 41.72
CA VAL A 21 0.67 -40.60 42.13
C VAL A 21 0.81 -41.70 41.08
N LEU A 22 1.92 -41.72 40.33
CA LEU A 22 2.25 -42.75 39.38
C LEU A 22 2.95 -43.95 40.09
N PRO A 23 2.59 -45.19 39.79
CA PRO A 23 3.28 -46.35 40.30
C PRO A 23 4.67 -46.54 39.63
N ARG A 24 5.66 -46.81 40.42
CA ARG A 24 7.04 -47.11 40.03
C ARG A 24 7.07 -48.44 39.27
N ARG A 25 7.34 -48.43 37.98
CA ARG A 25 7.52 -49.62 37.15
C ARG A 25 9.02 -50.03 37.17
N ALA A 26 9.25 -51.33 37.38
CA ALA A 26 10.56 -51.94 37.45
C ALA A 26 11.33 -51.87 36.12
N ALA A 27 12.67 -51.82 36.22
CA ALA A 27 13.60 -51.86 35.10
C ALA A 27 13.56 -53.23 34.39
N GLY A 28 13.62 -53.17 33.04
CA GLY A 28 13.92 -54.36 32.25
C GLY A 28 13.46 -54.22 30.80
N ALA A 29 14.43 -54.32 29.93
CA ALA A 29 14.44 -54.55 28.49
C ALA A 29 14.77 -53.34 27.62
N ASP A 30 15.89 -53.46 26.92
CA ASP A 30 16.35 -52.59 25.83
C ASP A 30 15.28 -52.49 24.72
N GLU A 31 14.66 -51.30 24.65
CA GLU A 31 13.80 -50.91 23.52
C GLU A 31 14.67 -50.09 22.56
N PRO A 32 14.67 -50.37 21.24
CA PRO A 32 15.45 -49.57 20.31
C PRO A 32 14.93 -48.16 20.29
N ALA A 33 15.85 -47.19 20.45
CA ALA A 33 15.56 -45.76 20.48
C ALA A 33 14.72 -45.35 19.27
N ALA A 34 13.52 -44.81 19.52
CA ALA A 34 12.69 -44.21 18.49
C ALA A 34 13.47 -43.09 17.79
N PRO A 35 13.32 -42.93 16.45
CA PRO A 35 14.03 -41.88 15.74
C PRO A 35 13.62 -40.52 16.32
N THR A 36 14.60 -39.75 16.72
CA THR A 36 14.43 -38.35 17.16
C THR A 36 13.66 -37.61 16.05
N PRO A 37 12.49 -36.99 16.34
CA PRO A 37 11.80 -36.24 15.34
C PRO A 37 12.73 -35.16 14.83
N ALA A 38 12.94 -35.12 13.49
CA ALA A 38 13.70 -34.07 12.84
C ALA A 38 13.14 -32.73 13.31
N ALA A 39 13.99 -31.86 13.82
CA ALA A 39 13.63 -30.53 14.22
C ALA A 39 12.92 -29.84 13.02
N THR A 40 11.62 -29.63 13.13
CA THR A 40 10.85 -28.90 12.15
C THR A 40 11.51 -27.52 12.07
N ALA A 41 12.12 -27.19 10.94
CA ALA A 41 12.73 -25.89 10.73
C ALA A 41 11.68 -24.81 11.02
N GLN A 42 11.92 -24.01 12.04
CA GLN A 42 11.05 -22.91 12.38
C GLN A 42 11.03 -21.98 11.15
N PRO A 43 9.86 -21.58 10.63
CA PRO A 43 9.82 -20.67 9.48
C PRO A 43 10.65 -19.44 9.83
N ALA A 44 11.53 -19.04 8.92
CA ALA A 44 12.33 -17.84 9.11
C ALA A 44 11.39 -16.68 9.46
N ALA A 45 11.69 -15.93 10.51
CA ALA A 45 10.89 -14.78 10.90
C ALA A 45 10.77 -13.86 9.69
N ALA A 46 9.53 -13.50 9.32
CA ALA A 46 9.30 -12.57 8.23
C ALA A 46 10.09 -11.28 8.50
N ALA A 47 10.68 -10.72 7.45
CA ALA A 47 11.39 -9.45 7.58
C ALA A 47 10.43 -8.39 8.16
N PRO A 48 10.91 -7.53 9.08
CA PRO A 48 10.04 -6.53 9.70
C PRO A 48 9.52 -5.56 8.63
N TYR A 49 8.22 -5.28 8.67
CA TYR A 49 7.59 -4.30 7.77
C TYR A 49 8.01 -2.88 8.19
N ARG A 50 8.86 -2.25 7.39
CA ARG A 50 9.32 -0.86 7.56
C ARG A 50 9.07 -0.13 6.26
N ALA A 51 8.01 0.67 6.23
CA ALA A 51 7.56 1.36 5.03
C ALA A 51 7.94 2.84 5.05
N VAL A 52 8.26 3.36 3.87
CA VAL A 52 8.43 4.81 3.60
C VAL A 52 7.37 5.24 2.59
N TRP A 53 6.66 6.31 2.91
CA TRP A 53 5.73 6.93 1.98
C TRP A 53 6.46 7.88 1.04
N VAL A 54 6.17 7.72 -0.25
CA VAL A 54 6.58 8.65 -1.31
C VAL A 54 5.32 9.21 -1.93
N SER A 55 5.00 10.45 -1.59
CA SER A 55 3.77 11.12 -1.99
C SER A 55 3.92 11.84 -3.33
N TYR A 56 2.82 12.40 -3.81
CA TYR A 56 2.84 13.23 -5.01
C TYR A 56 3.75 14.47 -4.88
N LEU A 57 4.07 14.90 -3.67
CA LEU A 57 4.98 16.03 -3.43
C LEU A 57 6.43 15.68 -3.78
N GLU A 58 6.85 14.47 -3.45
CA GLU A 58 8.16 13.94 -3.85
C GLU A 58 8.21 13.71 -5.36
N TRP A 59 7.13 13.15 -5.96
CA TRP A 59 7.08 12.95 -7.41
C TRP A 59 7.15 14.25 -8.20
N GLN A 60 6.69 15.38 -7.65
CA GLN A 60 6.83 16.69 -8.30
C GLN A 60 8.29 17.18 -8.40
N GLN A 61 9.23 16.56 -7.69
CA GLN A 61 10.65 16.90 -7.72
C GLN A 61 11.45 16.02 -8.69
N VAL A 62 10.82 15.00 -9.28
CA VAL A 62 11.45 14.03 -10.18
C VAL A 62 11.33 14.51 -11.62
N ASP A 63 12.36 14.26 -12.42
CA ASP A 63 12.39 14.64 -13.84
C ASP A 63 11.65 13.63 -14.72
N PHE A 64 10.47 13.98 -15.19
CA PHE A 64 9.66 13.18 -16.11
C PHE A 64 9.97 13.46 -17.60
N SER A 65 10.99 14.25 -17.93
CA SER A 65 11.26 14.64 -19.33
C SER A 65 11.64 13.46 -20.24
N THR A 66 12.26 12.42 -19.67
CA THR A 66 12.54 11.15 -20.34
C THR A 66 12.48 10.00 -19.34
N GLN A 67 12.24 8.77 -19.85
CA GLN A 67 12.29 7.58 -19.00
C GLN A 67 13.65 7.42 -18.29
N ALA A 68 14.76 7.78 -18.94
CA ALA A 68 16.09 7.64 -18.37
C ALA A 68 16.34 8.65 -17.24
N ALA A 69 15.89 9.90 -17.38
CA ALA A 69 15.99 10.91 -16.33
C ALA A 69 15.12 10.51 -15.13
N PHE A 70 13.87 10.12 -15.38
CA PHE A 70 12.96 9.61 -14.36
C PHE A 70 13.55 8.41 -13.60
N ALA A 71 14.08 7.44 -14.32
CA ALA A 71 14.69 6.25 -13.70
C ALA A 71 15.87 6.62 -12.80
N ALA A 72 16.74 7.55 -13.23
CA ALA A 72 17.88 7.98 -12.43
C ALA A 72 17.47 8.62 -11.10
N ASP A 73 16.45 9.50 -11.12
CA ASP A 73 15.96 10.15 -9.92
C ASP A 73 15.25 9.16 -8.98
N VAL A 74 14.41 8.26 -9.54
CA VAL A 74 13.74 7.21 -8.78
C VAL A 74 14.75 6.26 -8.14
N GLU A 75 15.77 5.84 -8.88
CA GLU A 75 16.82 4.97 -8.37
C GLU A 75 17.59 5.61 -7.22
N ALA A 76 17.97 6.88 -7.34
CA ALA A 76 18.64 7.60 -6.26
C ALA A 76 17.77 7.70 -5.00
N MET A 77 16.48 8.02 -5.15
CA MET A 77 15.52 8.06 -4.04
C MET A 77 15.39 6.69 -3.35
N LEU A 78 15.29 5.61 -4.15
CA LEU A 78 15.14 4.26 -3.61
C LEU A 78 16.42 3.73 -2.96
N ASP A 79 17.61 4.18 -3.40
CA ASP A 79 18.89 3.90 -2.73
C ASP A 79 18.92 4.52 -1.33
N ASP A 80 18.46 5.76 -1.18
CA ASP A 80 18.34 6.43 0.11
C ASP A 80 17.35 5.69 1.03
N ILE A 81 16.19 5.31 0.50
CA ILE A 81 15.16 4.57 1.25
C ILE A 81 15.69 3.21 1.72
N ALA A 82 16.38 2.47 0.84
CA ALA A 82 17.01 1.20 1.20
C ALA A 82 18.11 1.39 2.25
N GLY A 83 18.90 2.47 2.12
CA GLY A 83 19.94 2.86 3.09
C GLY A 83 19.40 3.15 4.50
N LEU A 84 18.15 3.58 4.63
CA LEU A 84 17.46 3.72 5.92
C LEU A 84 17.01 2.37 6.52
N GLY A 85 17.20 1.27 5.79
CA GLY A 85 16.78 -0.07 6.22
C GLY A 85 15.27 -0.30 6.05
N ALA A 86 14.60 0.47 5.20
CA ALA A 86 13.22 0.21 4.81
C ALA A 86 13.10 -1.12 4.04
N THR A 87 11.92 -1.70 4.05
CA THR A 87 11.60 -2.93 3.33
C THR A 87 10.45 -2.74 2.33
N VAL A 88 9.71 -1.64 2.46
CA VAL A 88 8.53 -1.33 1.65
C VAL A 88 8.53 0.14 1.26
N VAL A 89 8.16 0.41 0.02
CA VAL A 89 7.84 1.76 -0.49
C VAL A 89 6.34 1.86 -0.74
N LEU A 90 5.68 2.83 -0.11
CA LEU A 90 4.29 3.19 -0.38
C LEU A 90 4.32 4.32 -1.42
N ALA A 91 4.26 3.96 -2.70
CA ALA A 91 4.36 4.91 -3.80
C ALA A 91 2.97 5.44 -4.18
N GLN A 92 2.74 6.75 -4.00
CA GLN A 92 1.46 7.36 -4.36
C GLN A 92 1.33 7.48 -5.88
N VAL A 93 0.71 6.50 -6.49
CA VAL A 93 0.57 6.39 -7.95
C VAL A 93 -0.76 6.96 -8.47
N ARG A 94 -1.71 7.23 -7.56
CA ARG A 94 -3.00 7.85 -7.87
C ARG A 94 -3.40 8.85 -6.79
N PRO A 95 -2.78 10.04 -6.77
CA PRO A 95 -3.04 11.07 -5.77
C PRO A 95 -4.35 11.83 -5.97
N PHE A 96 -4.85 11.84 -7.22
CA PHE A 96 -6.07 12.50 -7.65
C PHE A 96 -6.92 11.56 -8.52
N GLY A 97 -7.88 12.09 -9.28
CA GLY A 97 -8.61 11.32 -10.29
C GLY A 97 -7.79 11.08 -11.56
N ASP A 98 -6.50 10.87 -11.42
CA ASP A 98 -5.52 10.62 -12.48
C ASP A 98 -4.47 9.61 -12.00
N ALA A 99 -3.59 9.12 -12.88
CA ALA A 99 -2.66 8.03 -12.60
C ALA A 99 -1.25 8.32 -13.11
N LEU A 100 -0.22 7.83 -12.38
CA LEU A 100 1.17 7.84 -12.80
C LEU A 100 1.50 6.53 -13.55
N TYR A 101 0.55 6.03 -14.33
CA TYR A 101 0.67 4.82 -15.14
C TYR A 101 -0.38 4.83 -16.26
N PRO A 102 -0.19 4.11 -17.38
CA PRO A 102 -1.21 3.89 -18.39
C PRO A 102 -2.44 3.19 -17.78
N SER A 103 -3.62 3.80 -17.89
CA SER A 103 -4.87 3.27 -17.36
C SER A 103 -6.00 3.40 -18.37
N ALA A 104 -6.91 2.41 -18.39
CA ALA A 104 -8.15 2.49 -19.14
C ALA A 104 -9.23 3.34 -18.43
N TYR A 105 -9.03 3.61 -17.14
CA TYR A 105 -10.01 4.31 -16.29
C TYR A 105 -9.60 5.74 -15.97
N PHE A 106 -8.29 6.01 -15.82
CA PHE A 106 -7.78 7.27 -15.33
C PHE A 106 -6.84 7.93 -16.35
N PRO A 107 -6.98 9.24 -16.62
CA PRO A 107 -6.02 9.97 -17.44
C PRO A 107 -4.65 10.00 -16.75
N PHE A 108 -3.58 10.20 -17.54
CA PHE A 108 -2.26 10.45 -16.96
C PHE A 108 -2.28 11.65 -16.01
N SER A 109 -1.54 11.53 -14.91
CA SER A 109 -1.45 12.59 -13.93
C SER A 109 -0.72 13.82 -14.47
N HIS A 110 -1.23 14.99 -14.10
CA HIS A 110 -0.57 16.27 -14.36
C HIS A 110 0.84 16.36 -13.77
N ILE A 111 1.17 15.50 -12.79
CA ILE A 111 2.49 15.43 -12.17
C ILE A 111 3.54 15.01 -13.19
N CYS A 112 3.18 14.13 -14.13
CA CYS A 112 4.10 13.62 -15.14
C CYS A 112 4.55 14.68 -16.16
N THR A 113 3.66 15.62 -16.51
CA THR A 113 3.89 16.54 -17.64
C THR A 113 3.46 17.99 -17.38
N GLY A 114 2.89 18.26 -16.22
CA GLY A 114 2.22 19.52 -15.88
C GLY A 114 0.77 19.60 -16.37
N THR A 115 0.31 18.65 -17.20
CA THR A 115 -1.04 18.66 -17.80
C THR A 115 -1.69 17.29 -17.62
N GLN A 116 -2.89 17.27 -16.98
CA GLN A 116 -3.66 16.04 -16.82
C GLN A 116 -4.07 15.49 -18.19
N GLY A 117 -3.92 14.17 -18.38
CA GLY A 117 -4.22 13.46 -19.63
C GLY A 117 -3.09 13.43 -20.64
N GLN A 118 -2.03 14.21 -20.44
CA GLN A 118 -0.87 14.16 -21.32
C GLN A 118 0.05 12.99 -20.98
N ASP A 119 0.26 12.09 -21.96
CA ASP A 119 1.17 10.93 -21.83
C ASP A 119 2.64 11.40 -21.75
N PRO A 120 3.42 10.97 -20.73
CA PRO A 120 4.84 11.25 -20.64
C PRO A 120 5.69 10.46 -21.66
N GLY A 121 5.10 9.51 -22.40
CA GLY A 121 5.79 8.68 -23.40
C GLY A 121 6.46 7.43 -22.83
N PHE A 122 6.23 7.12 -21.55
CA PHE A 122 6.71 5.90 -20.89
C PHE A 122 5.79 5.56 -19.72
N ASP A 123 5.99 4.39 -19.08
CA ASP A 123 5.23 3.93 -17.93
C ASP A 123 6.02 4.19 -16.63
N PRO A 124 5.69 5.27 -15.87
CA PRO A 124 6.39 5.58 -14.62
C PRO A 124 6.27 4.48 -13.57
N LEU A 125 5.11 3.84 -13.43
CA LEU A 125 4.92 2.80 -12.41
C LEU A 125 5.75 1.55 -12.70
N ALA A 126 5.84 1.15 -13.96
CA ALA A 126 6.70 0.03 -14.34
C ALA A 126 8.18 0.29 -13.99
N VAL A 127 8.66 1.54 -14.20
CA VAL A 127 10.01 1.96 -13.80
C VAL A 127 10.18 1.91 -12.29
N MET A 128 9.22 2.47 -11.52
CA MET A 128 9.27 2.46 -10.04
C MET A 128 9.35 1.03 -9.48
N ILE A 129 8.51 0.12 -9.99
CA ILE A 129 8.48 -1.29 -9.54
C ILE A 129 9.82 -1.97 -9.83
N ALA A 130 10.32 -1.84 -11.05
CA ALA A 130 11.58 -2.46 -11.43
C ALA A 130 12.75 -1.96 -10.57
N ALA A 131 12.80 -0.65 -10.31
CA ALA A 131 13.84 -0.03 -9.47
C ALA A 131 13.74 -0.46 -8.00
N ALA A 132 12.52 -0.59 -7.45
CA ALA A 132 12.30 -1.06 -6.08
C ALA A 132 12.71 -2.53 -5.92
N HIS A 133 12.25 -3.40 -6.81
CA HIS A 133 12.56 -4.83 -6.78
C HIS A 133 14.05 -5.11 -6.96
N ALA A 134 14.75 -4.33 -7.80
CA ALA A 134 16.21 -4.43 -7.97
C ALA A 134 16.99 -4.17 -6.66
N ARG A 135 16.38 -3.45 -5.71
CA ARG A 135 16.92 -3.14 -4.37
C ARG A 135 16.38 -4.02 -3.25
N GLY A 136 15.57 -5.02 -3.59
CA GLY A 136 14.92 -5.89 -2.61
C GLY A 136 13.84 -5.19 -1.79
N LEU A 137 13.35 -4.03 -2.26
CA LEU A 137 12.21 -3.31 -1.67
C LEU A 137 10.91 -3.84 -2.29
N GLN A 138 9.89 -4.01 -1.46
CA GLN A 138 8.52 -4.17 -1.92
C GLN A 138 7.96 -2.82 -2.34
N LEU A 139 7.08 -2.79 -3.36
CA LEU A 139 6.35 -1.59 -3.76
C LEU A 139 4.85 -1.82 -3.64
N GLU A 140 4.22 -1.04 -2.76
CA GLU A 140 2.77 -0.95 -2.65
C GLU A 140 2.27 0.31 -3.35
N ALA A 141 1.26 0.14 -4.22
CA ALA A 141 0.64 1.26 -4.90
C ALA A 141 -0.31 2.00 -3.94
N TRP A 142 0.07 3.22 -3.57
CA TRP A 142 -0.79 4.08 -2.75
C TRP A 142 -1.72 4.89 -3.64
N ILE A 143 -3.02 4.79 -3.35
CA ILE A 143 -4.09 5.49 -4.07
C ILE A 143 -4.99 6.26 -3.10
N ASN A 144 -5.37 7.48 -3.49
CA ASN A 144 -6.44 8.25 -2.87
C ASN A 144 -7.71 8.01 -3.70
N PRO A 145 -8.64 7.17 -3.24
CA PRO A 145 -9.70 6.64 -4.09
C PRO A 145 -10.71 7.69 -4.57
N TYR A 146 -10.96 8.71 -3.75
CA TYR A 146 -12.05 9.66 -4.02
C TYR A 146 -11.57 11.06 -4.42
N ARG A 147 -10.33 11.44 -4.14
CA ARG A 147 -9.84 12.79 -4.42
C ARG A 147 -9.71 13.03 -5.92
N LEU A 148 -10.33 14.10 -6.39
CA LEU A 148 -10.24 14.59 -7.79
C LEU A 148 -9.36 15.81 -7.90
N GLN A 149 -9.48 16.74 -6.96
CA GLN A 149 -8.73 18.00 -6.92
C GLN A 149 -8.45 18.42 -5.48
N ALA A 150 -7.34 19.14 -5.29
CA ALA A 150 -7.09 19.98 -4.12
C ALA A 150 -7.21 21.45 -4.55
N GLY A 151 -8.22 22.17 -4.03
CA GLY A 151 -8.61 23.44 -4.59
C GLY A 151 -9.09 23.28 -6.05
N GLN A 152 -8.33 23.85 -6.99
CA GLN A 152 -8.58 23.75 -8.43
C GLN A 152 -7.48 22.98 -9.19
N VAL A 153 -6.64 22.24 -8.48
CA VAL A 153 -5.51 21.49 -9.04
C VAL A 153 -5.78 19.99 -8.94
N PRO A 154 -5.57 19.22 -10.01
CA PRO A 154 -5.23 19.64 -11.38
C PRO A 154 -6.39 20.33 -12.12
N ALA A 155 -6.07 21.05 -13.20
CA ALA A 155 -7.08 21.42 -14.21
C ALA A 155 -7.54 20.13 -14.89
N LEU A 156 -8.86 19.87 -14.85
CA LEU A 156 -9.44 18.59 -15.29
C LEU A 156 -9.47 18.51 -16.83
N CYS A 157 -8.86 17.47 -17.39
CA CYS A 157 -8.95 17.13 -18.82
C CYS A 157 -10.33 16.54 -19.20
N ALA A 158 -10.56 16.33 -20.49
CA ALA A 158 -11.83 15.80 -21.00
C ALA A 158 -12.10 14.37 -20.51
N GLU A 159 -11.07 13.59 -20.36
CA GLU A 159 -11.08 12.18 -19.94
C GLU A 159 -11.15 12.01 -18.41
N SER A 160 -11.09 13.11 -17.66
CA SER A 160 -11.23 13.05 -16.20
C SER A 160 -12.58 12.44 -15.80
N PRO A 161 -12.63 11.54 -14.82
CA PRO A 161 -13.90 10.98 -14.31
C PRO A 161 -14.88 12.07 -13.87
N ALA A 162 -14.38 13.23 -13.43
CA ALA A 162 -15.21 14.37 -13.08
C ALA A 162 -15.87 15.04 -14.28
N ARG A 163 -15.29 14.94 -15.47
CA ARG A 163 -15.89 15.46 -16.73
C ARG A 163 -16.80 14.44 -17.39
N LEU A 164 -16.43 13.17 -17.32
CA LEU A 164 -17.22 12.09 -17.91
C LEU A 164 -18.49 11.81 -17.09
N HIS A 165 -18.40 11.97 -15.75
CA HIS A 165 -19.44 11.65 -14.78
C HIS A 165 -19.63 12.79 -13.77
N PRO A 166 -20.13 13.96 -14.18
CA PRO A 166 -20.32 15.09 -13.28
C PRO A 166 -21.28 14.80 -12.12
N GLU A 167 -22.19 13.84 -12.27
CA GLU A 167 -23.10 13.38 -11.23
C GLU A 167 -22.39 12.63 -10.09
N TRP A 168 -21.16 12.16 -10.30
CA TRP A 168 -20.35 11.49 -9.27
C TRP A 168 -19.61 12.47 -8.38
N VAL A 169 -19.56 13.76 -8.73
CA VAL A 169 -18.69 14.75 -8.09
C VAL A 169 -19.39 15.46 -6.95
N ARG A 170 -18.66 15.63 -5.85
CA ARG A 170 -19.00 16.54 -4.75
C ARG A 170 -17.91 17.60 -4.63
N TYR A 171 -18.35 18.85 -4.69
CA TYR A 171 -17.45 19.98 -4.47
C TYR A 171 -17.46 20.37 -3.01
N THR A 172 -16.28 20.65 -2.46
CA THR A 172 -16.04 21.08 -1.09
C THR A 172 -15.18 22.35 -1.10
N ASP A 173 -15.03 22.99 0.07
CA ASP A 173 -14.15 24.16 0.20
C ASP A 173 -12.67 23.82 -0.08
N SER A 174 -12.28 22.54 0.07
CA SER A 174 -10.91 22.05 -0.14
C SER A 174 -10.66 21.47 -1.54
N GLY A 175 -11.70 21.36 -2.39
CA GLY A 175 -11.56 20.82 -3.75
C GLY A 175 -12.75 19.98 -4.20
N ALA A 176 -12.49 19.00 -5.05
CA ALA A 176 -13.49 18.09 -5.58
C ALA A 176 -13.17 16.63 -5.23
N VAL A 177 -14.21 15.87 -4.91
CA VAL A 177 -14.12 14.44 -4.60
C VAL A 177 -15.20 13.65 -5.34
N LEU A 178 -14.95 12.37 -5.57
CA LEU A 178 -15.99 11.42 -5.99
C LEU A 178 -16.90 11.11 -4.80
N ASP A 179 -18.19 10.92 -5.04
CA ASP A 179 -19.18 10.61 -4.02
C ASP A 179 -19.06 9.16 -3.53
N PRO A 180 -18.60 8.91 -2.30
CA PRO A 180 -18.44 7.55 -1.77
C PRO A 180 -19.78 6.83 -1.54
N SER A 181 -20.91 7.57 -1.48
CA SER A 181 -22.24 6.97 -1.35
C SER A 181 -22.72 6.30 -2.63
N SER A 182 -22.20 6.73 -3.79
CA SER A 182 -22.54 6.17 -5.10
C SER A 182 -21.98 4.75 -5.29
N ALA A 183 -22.85 3.79 -5.58
CA ALA A 183 -22.42 2.43 -5.92
C ALA A 183 -21.59 2.39 -7.20
N ALA A 184 -21.89 3.24 -8.19
CA ALA A 184 -21.14 3.34 -9.43
C ALA A 184 -19.71 3.85 -9.19
N VAL A 185 -19.53 4.83 -8.30
CA VAL A 185 -18.21 5.34 -7.91
C VAL A 185 -17.38 4.25 -7.22
N ARG A 186 -17.99 3.52 -6.28
CA ARG A 186 -17.26 2.44 -5.60
C ARG A 186 -16.84 1.33 -6.56
N GLN A 187 -17.70 0.99 -7.54
CA GLN A 187 -17.36 0.01 -8.58
C GLN A 187 -16.23 0.52 -9.47
N TYR A 188 -16.29 1.77 -9.93
CA TYR A 188 -15.25 2.40 -10.73
C TYR A 188 -13.88 2.38 -10.04
N ILE A 189 -13.85 2.63 -8.72
CA ILE A 189 -12.62 2.55 -7.92
C ILE A 189 -12.12 1.11 -7.84
N ALA A 190 -13.03 0.14 -7.63
CA ALA A 190 -12.69 -1.28 -7.59
C ALA A 190 -12.12 -1.78 -8.92
N ASP A 191 -12.73 -1.37 -10.04
CA ASP A 191 -12.25 -1.71 -11.39
C ASP A 191 -10.84 -1.17 -11.64
N GLY A 192 -10.56 0.07 -11.21
CA GLY A 192 -9.22 0.66 -11.31
C GLY A 192 -8.18 -0.02 -10.39
N VAL A 193 -8.59 -0.58 -9.25
CA VAL A 193 -7.69 -1.41 -8.41
C VAL A 193 -7.45 -2.76 -9.07
N GLU A 194 -8.47 -3.38 -9.64
CA GLU A 194 -8.34 -4.62 -10.37
C GLU A 194 -7.39 -4.47 -11.56
N GLU A 195 -7.48 -3.35 -12.30
CA GLU A 195 -6.54 -3.01 -13.38
C GLU A 195 -5.09 -3.02 -12.89
N LEU A 196 -4.80 -2.30 -11.79
CA LEU A 196 -3.47 -2.26 -11.19
C LEU A 196 -2.95 -3.66 -10.83
N CYS A 197 -3.76 -4.44 -10.12
CA CYS A 197 -3.37 -5.78 -9.68
C CYS A 197 -3.14 -6.77 -10.83
N ARG A 198 -3.82 -6.56 -11.96
CA ARG A 198 -3.65 -7.41 -13.15
C ARG A 198 -2.48 -6.99 -14.03
N SER A 199 -2.20 -5.69 -14.08
CA SER A 199 -1.24 -5.12 -15.02
C SER A 199 0.18 -5.06 -14.46
N TYR A 200 0.33 -5.04 -13.11
CA TYR A 200 1.62 -4.80 -12.48
C TYR A 200 1.91 -5.84 -11.39
N PRO A 201 3.19 -6.27 -11.25
CA PRO A 201 3.63 -7.13 -10.17
C PRO A 201 3.84 -6.33 -8.87
N LEU A 202 2.76 -5.71 -8.38
CA LEU A 202 2.73 -4.97 -7.12
C LEU A 202 2.79 -5.92 -5.93
N ASP A 203 3.41 -5.49 -4.84
CA ASP A 203 3.45 -6.23 -3.58
C ASP A 203 2.22 -5.93 -2.70
N GLY A 204 1.53 -4.82 -2.96
CA GLY A 204 0.32 -4.45 -2.25
C GLY A 204 -0.38 -3.22 -2.82
N ILE A 205 -1.57 -2.95 -2.28
CA ILE A 205 -2.34 -1.72 -2.52
C ILE A 205 -2.51 -1.03 -1.18
N HIS A 206 -2.23 0.27 -1.14
CA HIS A 206 -2.36 1.11 0.05
C HIS A 206 -3.42 2.20 -0.14
N PHE A 207 -4.31 2.33 0.85
CA PHE A 207 -5.24 3.44 0.99
C PHE A 207 -4.98 4.14 2.32
N ASP A 208 -4.96 5.48 2.34
CA ASP A 208 -4.68 6.23 3.57
C ASP A 208 -5.86 7.04 4.09
N ASP A 209 -6.31 8.05 3.33
CA ASP A 209 -7.30 9.02 3.78
C ASP A 209 -8.31 9.41 2.68
N TYR A 210 -9.17 10.39 2.99
CA TYR A 210 -10.22 10.90 2.09
C TYR A 210 -11.29 9.86 1.71
N PHE A 211 -11.75 9.09 2.70
CA PHE A 211 -12.81 8.08 2.53
C PHE A 211 -14.23 8.61 2.79
N TYR A 212 -14.39 9.86 3.21
CA TYR A 212 -15.65 10.49 3.66
C TYR A 212 -15.86 11.89 3.13
#